data_4df2c5ea75f7526e660b3ef2d3f86948
#
_entry.id   4df2c5ea75f7526e660b3ef2d3f86948
#
_cell.length_a   1.000
_cell.length_b   1.000
_cell.length_c   1.000
_cell.angle_alpha   90.00
_cell.angle_beta   90.00
_cell.angle_gamma   90.00
#
_symmetry.space_group_name_H-M   'P 1'
#
loop_
_entity.id
_entity.type
_entity.pdbx_description
1 polymer ?
#
loop_
_entity_poly.entity_id
_entity_poly.type
_entity_poly.pdbx_seq_one_letter_code
_entity_poly.pdbx_strand_id
1 'polypeptide(L)'
;MRTPPSIKATQTNLQFKLARRNIHRLSAAVLGSFVLLHIGNHIAGFAGQEVHRIVQLALRWLYQGWLEPVLLASCAVQIATGLSLAWNRRAALRRSWVQPVSGLYLAVFLSIHVFAVLDARMYGVETDLAFAAAGMHAGYWKLFFAPYYGLAILAFGLHVSVPIGRHHPTISRLIVWTSAALAVALVALLAGIITPLAIAPELIQAFPR
;
A
#
# COMPACT_ATOMS: atom_id res chain seq x y z
N MET A 1 1.41 44.88 -8.94
CA MET A 1 0.19 44.63 -8.11
C MET A 1 -0.60 43.50 -8.75
N ARG A 2 -0.89 42.36 -8.02
CA ARG A 2 -1.78 41.32 -8.54
C ARG A 2 -3.19 41.65 -8.08
N THR A 3 -4.13 41.80 -9.01
CA THR A 3 -5.55 41.99 -8.70
C THR A 3 -6.06 40.80 -7.89
N PRO A 4 -6.85 41.00 -6.81
CA PRO A 4 -7.41 39.91 -6.02
C PRO A 4 -8.37 39.07 -6.91
N PRO A 5 -8.40 37.74 -6.73
CA PRO A 5 -9.28 36.86 -7.51
C PRO A 5 -10.75 37.21 -7.20
N SER A 6 -11.62 37.10 -8.23
CA SER A 6 -13.06 37.35 -8.06
C SER A 6 -13.68 36.32 -7.08
N ILE A 7 -14.76 36.72 -6.38
CA ILE A 7 -15.47 35.84 -5.42
C ILE A 7 -15.89 34.51 -6.09
N LYS A 8 -16.36 34.55 -7.34
CA LYS A 8 -16.72 33.35 -8.11
C LYS A 8 -15.52 32.42 -8.31
N ALA A 9 -14.36 32.96 -8.69
CA ALA A 9 -13.13 32.15 -8.87
C ALA A 9 -12.67 31.50 -7.56
N THR A 10 -12.84 32.20 -6.43
CA THR A 10 -12.49 31.68 -5.10
C THR A 10 -13.43 30.53 -4.69
N GLN A 11 -14.73 30.66 -4.93
CA GLN A 11 -15.74 29.63 -4.66
C GLN A 11 -15.50 28.38 -5.52
N THR A 12 -15.27 28.55 -6.83
CA THR A 12 -14.97 27.45 -7.75
C THR A 12 -13.72 26.68 -7.30
N ASN A 13 -12.64 27.37 -6.94
CA ASN A 13 -11.42 26.75 -6.44
C ASN A 13 -11.64 25.97 -5.12
N LEU A 14 -12.51 26.45 -4.25
CA LEU A 14 -12.85 25.76 -3.01
C LEU A 14 -13.63 24.47 -3.29
N GLN A 15 -14.61 24.50 -4.18
CA GLN A 15 -15.39 23.34 -4.60
C GLN A 15 -14.50 22.24 -5.20
N PHE A 16 -13.57 22.59 -6.10
CA PHE A 16 -12.61 21.62 -6.67
C PHE A 16 -11.71 20.99 -5.60
N LYS A 17 -11.25 21.77 -4.62
CA LYS A 17 -10.44 21.23 -3.51
C LYS A 17 -11.23 20.26 -2.63
N LEU A 18 -12.49 20.54 -2.36
CA LEU A 18 -13.36 19.65 -1.58
C LEU A 18 -13.70 18.38 -2.35
N ALA A 19 -14.07 18.49 -3.62
CA ALA A 19 -14.36 17.34 -4.47
C ALA A 19 -13.15 16.38 -4.54
N ARG A 20 -11.94 16.89 -4.79
CA ARG A 20 -10.72 16.07 -4.82
C ARG A 20 -10.46 15.35 -3.50
N ARG A 21 -10.67 16.00 -2.36
CA ARG A 21 -10.53 15.34 -1.04
C ARG A 21 -11.55 14.23 -0.84
N ASN A 22 -12.79 14.44 -1.27
CA ASN A 22 -13.84 13.44 -1.14
C ASN A 22 -13.58 12.24 -2.05
N ILE A 23 -13.14 12.46 -3.29
CA ILE A 23 -12.72 11.40 -4.21
C ILE A 23 -11.57 10.60 -3.60
N HIS A 24 -10.53 11.27 -3.07
CA HIS A 24 -9.41 10.60 -2.39
C HIS A 24 -9.87 9.76 -1.19
N ARG A 25 -10.81 10.25 -0.39
CA ARG A 25 -11.36 9.50 0.76
C ARG A 25 -12.19 8.31 0.32
N LEU A 26 -12.99 8.45 -0.73
CA LEU A 26 -13.82 7.36 -1.25
C LEU A 26 -12.94 6.24 -1.82
N SER A 27 -11.99 6.57 -2.68
CA SER A 27 -11.04 5.58 -3.20
C SER A 27 -10.19 4.96 -2.08
N ALA A 28 -9.82 5.74 -1.05
CA ALA A 28 -9.13 5.23 0.13
C ALA A 28 -9.97 4.24 0.94
N ALA A 29 -11.28 4.43 1.03
CA ALA A 29 -12.17 3.48 1.70
C ALA A 29 -12.21 2.14 0.94
N VAL A 30 -12.34 2.17 -0.38
CA VAL A 30 -12.33 0.96 -1.22
C VAL A 30 -11.00 0.22 -1.10
N LEU A 31 -9.88 0.93 -1.33
CA LEU A 31 -8.55 0.31 -1.23
C LEU A 31 -8.21 -0.12 0.19
N GLY A 32 -8.56 0.67 1.19
CA GLY A 32 -8.30 0.34 2.59
C GLY A 32 -8.99 -0.95 3.02
N SER A 33 -10.23 -1.16 2.61
CA SER A 33 -10.95 -2.43 2.86
C SER A 33 -10.24 -3.61 2.20
N PHE A 34 -9.82 -3.46 0.94
CA PHE A 34 -9.03 -4.48 0.25
C PHE A 34 -7.68 -4.72 0.92
N VAL A 35 -6.94 -3.66 1.28
CA VAL A 35 -5.61 -3.76 1.92
C VAL A 35 -5.70 -4.51 3.25
N LEU A 36 -6.75 -4.28 4.05
CA LEU A 36 -6.94 -5.02 5.31
C LEU A 36 -7.13 -6.52 5.07
N LEU A 37 -7.94 -6.91 4.08
CA LEU A 37 -8.12 -8.31 3.70
C LEU A 37 -6.82 -8.91 3.12
N HIS A 38 -6.10 -8.15 2.31
CA HIS A 38 -4.83 -8.55 1.72
C HIS A 38 -3.73 -8.77 2.78
N ILE A 39 -3.62 -7.86 3.74
CA ILE A 39 -2.73 -8.04 4.91
C ILE A 39 -3.19 -9.24 5.75
N GLY A 40 -4.50 -9.43 5.94
CA GLY A 40 -5.06 -10.59 6.60
C GLY A 40 -4.65 -11.91 5.95
N ASN A 41 -4.62 -11.94 4.60
CA ASN A 41 -4.10 -13.10 3.87
C ASN A 41 -2.60 -13.35 4.16
N HIS A 42 -1.78 -12.31 4.20
CA HIS A 42 -0.37 -12.47 4.58
C HIS A 42 -0.20 -12.93 6.04
N ILE A 43 -1.06 -12.47 6.94
CA ILE A 43 -1.09 -12.95 8.34
C ILE A 43 -1.42 -14.45 8.40
N ALA A 44 -2.29 -14.96 7.54
CA ALA A 44 -2.56 -16.39 7.43
C ALA A 44 -1.29 -17.21 7.09
N GLY A 45 -0.33 -16.60 6.43
CA GLY A 45 0.98 -17.20 6.13
C GLY A 45 1.82 -17.57 7.37
N PHE A 46 1.55 -16.99 8.54
CA PHE A 46 2.19 -17.40 9.80
C PHE A 46 1.82 -18.84 10.19
N ALA A 47 0.65 -19.32 9.76
CA ALA A 47 0.22 -20.70 9.94
C ALA A 47 0.70 -21.64 8.81
N GLY A 48 1.43 -21.12 7.83
CA GLY A 48 2.00 -21.88 6.71
C GLY A 48 1.53 -21.42 5.34
N GLN A 49 2.30 -21.78 4.30
CA GLN A 49 1.98 -21.43 2.91
C GLN A 49 0.62 -21.98 2.45
N GLU A 50 0.26 -23.18 2.90
CA GLU A 50 -1.02 -23.79 2.51
C GLU A 50 -2.20 -23.02 3.09
N VAL A 51 -2.13 -22.57 4.35
CA VAL A 51 -3.18 -21.73 4.96
C VAL A 51 -3.27 -20.40 4.23
N HIS A 52 -2.15 -19.76 3.88
CA HIS A 52 -2.13 -18.57 3.04
C HIS A 52 -2.84 -18.82 1.71
N ARG A 53 -2.54 -19.95 1.03
CA ARG A 53 -3.11 -20.32 -0.26
C ARG A 53 -4.63 -20.50 -0.19
N ILE A 54 -5.12 -21.16 0.86
CA ILE A 54 -6.57 -21.35 1.08
C ILE A 54 -7.27 -19.99 1.23
N VAL A 55 -6.74 -19.10 2.05
CA VAL A 55 -7.29 -17.74 2.24
C VAL A 55 -7.19 -16.93 0.94
N GLN A 56 -6.08 -17.05 0.22
CA GLN A 56 -5.87 -16.40 -1.07
C GLN A 56 -6.94 -16.82 -2.09
N LEU A 57 -7.21 -18.11 -2.20
CA LEU A 57 -8.23 -18.65 -3.12
C LEU A 57 -9.62 -18.13 -2.75
N ALA A 58 -9.95 -18.07 -1.46
CA ALA A 58 -11.21 -17.52 -0.98
C ALA A 58 -11.39 -16.03 -1.31
N LEU A 59 -10.28 -15.26 -1.36
CA LEU A 59 -10.27 -13.83 -1.66
C LEU A 59 -10.05 -13.53 -3.15
N ARG A 60 -9.76 -14.53 -3.99
CA ARG A 60 -9.33 -14.37 -5.38
C ARG A 60 -10.28 -13.53 -6.23
N TRP A 61 -11.59 -13.65 -6.00
CA TRP A 61 -12.61 -12.90 -6.71
C TRP A 61 -12.53 -11.38 -6.54
N LEU A 62 -11.84 -10.90 -5.46
CA LEU A 62 -11.61 -9.47 -5.23
C LEU A 62 -10.60 -8.86 -6.20
N TYR A 63 -9.58 -9.60 -6.63
CA TYR A 63 -8.42 -9.09 -7.35
C TYR A 63 -8.06 -9.86 -8.64
N GLN A 64 -8.88 -10.84 -9.02
CA GLN A 64 -8.77 -11.57 -10.29
C GLN A 64 -10.14 -11.80 -10.94
N GLY A 65 -11.13 -11.01 -10.61
CA GLY A 65 -12.48 -11.14 -11.13
C GLY A 65 -13.03 -9.81 -11.61
N TRP A 66 -14.33 -9.72 -11.61
CA TRP A 66 -15.05 -8.52 -12.04
C TRP A 66 -14.79 -7.27 -11.17
N LEU A 67 -14.29 -7.43 -9.95
CA LEU A 67 -13.87 -6.31 -9.07
C LEU A 67 -12.46 -5.79 -9.36
N GLU A 68 -11.62 -6.53 -10.08
CA GLU A 68 -10.26 -6.11 -10.40
C GLU A 68 -10.18 -4.75 -11.09
N PRO A 69 -10.99 -4.44 -12.13
CA PRO A 69 -11.00 -3.12 -12.74
C PRO A 69 -11.35 -2.00 -11.77
N VAL A 70 -12.24 -2.26 -10.82
CA VAL A 70 -12.63 -1.29 -9.77
C VAL A 70 -11.46 -1.01 -8.82
N LEU A 71 -10.71 -2.04 -8.43
CA LEU A 71 -9.52 -1.90 -7.61
C LEU A 71 -8.42 -1.14 -8.35
N LEU A 72 -8.14 -1.50 -9.60
CA LEU A 72 -7.12 -0.83 -10.43
C LEU A 72 -7.47 0.65 -10.67
N ALA A 73 -8.74 0.95 -10.98
CA ALA A 73 -9.21 2.33 -11.10
C ALA A 73 -9.07 3.09 -9.77
N SER A 74 -9.40 2.43 -8.64
CA SER A 74 -9.23 3.02 -7.30
C SER A 74 -7.77 3.29 -6.98
N CYS A 75 -6.83 2.42 -7.38
CA CYS A 75 -5.39 2.64 -7.26
C CYS A 75 -4.95 3.87 -8.05
N ALA A 76 -5.33 3.97 -9.33
CA ALA A 76 -4.99 5.10 -10.18
C ALA A 76 -5.53 6.44 -9.62
N VAL A 77 -6.79 6.45 -9.21
CA VAL A 77 -7.44 7.62 -8.57
C VAL A 77 -6.76 7.98 -7.27
N GLN A 78 -6.40 7.00 -6.44
CA GLN A 78 -5.72 7.22 -5.17
C GLN A 78 -4.34 7.85 -5.34
N ILE A 79 -3.54 7.34 -6.30
CA ILE A 79 -2.23 7.88 -6.63
C ILE A 79 -2.37 9.31 -7.16
N ALA A 80 -3.21 9.54 -8.17
CA ALA A 80 -3.38 10.84 -8.83
C ALA A 80 -3.86 11.92 -7.84
N THR A 81 -4.89 11.60 -7.05
CA THR A 81 -5.43 12.54 -6.06
C THR A 81 -4.48 12.75 -4.90
N GLY A 82 -3.78 11.72 -4.43
CA GLY A 82 -2.79 11.78 -3.37
C GLY A 82 -1.61 12.67 -3.75
N LEU A 83 -1.00 12.47 -4.93
CA LEU A 83 0.08 13.32 -5.44
C LEU A 83 -0.37 14.77 -5.59
N SER A 84 -1.58 14.99 -6.15
CA SER A 84 -2.14 16.32 -6.28
C SER A 84 -2.40 17.01 -4.93
N LEU A 85 -2.82 16.27 -3.90
CA LEU A 85 -3.01 16.81 -2.55
C LEU A 85 -1.67 17.11 -1.87
N ALA A 86 -0.65 16.25 -2.04
CA ALA A 86 0.69 16.46 -1.51
C ALA A 86 1.34 17.69 -2.14
N TRP A 87 1.28 17.82 -3.47
CA TRP A 87 1.80 18.99 -4.20
C TRP A 87 1.22 20.30 -3.71
N ASN A 88 -0.09 20.36 -3.50
CA ASN A 88 -0.75 21.56 -3.03
C ASN A 88 -0.48 21.89 -1.55
N ARG A 89 0.06 20.93 -0.78
CA ARG A 89 0.41 21.11 0.64
C ARG A 89 1.90 21.31 0.89
N ARG A 90 2.74 21.35 -0.14
CA ARG A 90 4.20 21.48 0.00
C ARG A 90 4.66 22.65 0.90
N ALA A 91 3.92 23.76 0.89
CA ALA A 91 4.19 24.88 1.76
C ALA A 91 3.87 24.61 3.24
N ALA A 92 2.97 23.67 3.54
CA ALA A 92 2.57 23.28 4.89
C ALA A 92 3.37 22.05 5.43
N LEU A 93 4.30 21.50 4.65
CA LEU A 93 5.17 20.36 5.04
C LEU A 93 5.97 20.64 6.31
N ARG A 94 6.32 21.90 6.55
CA ARG A 94 7.00 22.34 7.78
C ARG A 94 6.24 22.03 9.07
N ARG A 95 4.89 21.92 9.01
CA ARG A 95 4.04 21.70 10.18
C ARG A 95 3.65 20.23 10.40
N SER A 96 3.57 19.42 9.35
CA SER A 96 3.25 17.99 9.44
C SER A 96 3.68 17.27 8.16
N TRP A 97 4.86 16.69 8.16
CA TRP A 97 5.45 15.98 7.02
C TRP A 97 5.04 14.50 6.93
N VAL A 98 4.59 13.90 8.06
CA VAL A 98 4.32 12.46 8.16
C VAL A 98 3.30 11.99 7.13
N GLN A 99 2.14 12.65 7.03
CA GLN A 99 1.08 12.25 6.12
C GLN A 99 1.45 12.38 4.63
N PRO A 100 2.05 13.49 4.15
CA PRO A 100 2.45 13.58 2.74
C PRO A 100 3.62 12.66 2.39
N VAL A 101 4.59 12.45 3.27
CA VAL A 101 5.74 11.57 3.01
C VAL A 101 5.29 10.10 2.98
N SER A 102 4.51 9.65 3.97
CA SER A 102 3.95 8.30 3.95
C SER A 102 3.03 8.08 2.74
N GLY A 103 2.23 9.07 2.35
CA GLY A 103 1.39 9.01 1.15
C GLY A 103 2.20 8.95 -0.14
N LEU A 104 3.32 9.67 -0.25
CA LEU A 104 4.21 9.60 -1.40
C LEU A 104 4.88 8.22 -1.50
N TYR A 105 5.36 7.69 -0.37
CA TYR A 105 5.91 6.33 -0.33
C TYR A 105 4.87 5.30 -0.79
N LEU A 106 3.64 5.37 -0.28
CA LEU A 106 2.54 4.48 -0.67
C LEU A 106 2.21 4.61 -2.17
N ALA A 107 2.27 5.80 -2.76
CA ALA A 107 2.05 5.98 -4.19
C ALA A 107 3.12 5.26 -5.02
N VAL A 108 4.39 5.37 -4.64
CA VAL A 108 5.51 4.66 -5.29
C VAL A 108 5.37 3.14 -5.09
N PHE A 109 5.15 2.71 -3.83
CA PHE A 109 4.96 1.30 -3.51
C PHE A 109 3.82 0.68 -4.32
N LEU A 110 2.65 1.33 -4.31
CA LEU A 110 1.46 0.83 -4.99
C LEU A 110 1.67 0.72 -6.51
N SER A 111 2.36 1.70 -7.11
CA SER A 111 2.69 1.67 -8.54
C SER A 111 3.58 0.48 -8.88
N ILE A 112 4.66 0.26 -8.15
CA ILE A 112 5.60 -0.85 -8.36
C ILE A 112 4.91 -2.19 -8.07
N HIS A 113 4.17 -2.27 -6.96
CA HIS A 113 3.50 -3.49 -6.52
C HIS A 113 2.44 -3.97 -7.54
N VAL A 114 1.55 -3.07 -7.94
CA VAL A 114 0.51 -3.41 -8.94
C VAL A 114 1.15 -3.81 -10.27
N PHE A 115 2.15 -3.05 -10.73
CA PHE A 115 2.86 -3.38 -11.96
C PHE A 115 3.50 -4.79 -11.88
N ALA A 116 4.25 -5.08 -10.81
CA ALA A 116 4.91 -6.38 -10.65
C ALA A 116 3.91 -7.56 -10.60
N VAL A 117 2.76 -7.37 -9.93
CA VAL A 117 1.71 -8.41 -9.88
C VAL A 117 1.06 -8.62 -11.24
N LEU A 118 0.74 -7.55 -11.97
CA LEU A 118 0.12 -7.67 -13.29
C LEU A 118 1.11 -8.27 -14.31
N ASP A 119 2.36 -7.84 -14.28
CA ASP A 119 3.43 -8.36 -15.14
C ASP A 119 3.64 -9.86 -14.91
N ALA A 120 3.81 -10.29 -13.65
CA ALA A 120 3.95 -11.69 -13.30
C ALA A 120 2.79 -12.56 -13.83
N ARG A 121 1.54 -12.06 -13.70
CA ARG A 121 0.36 -12.76 -14.22
C ARG A 121 0.33 -12.86 -15.74
N MET A 122 0.83 -11.87 -16.47
CA MET A 122 0.95 -11.94 -17.94
C MET A 122 1.85 -13.08 -18.38
N TYR A 123 2.83 -13.47 -17.57
CA TYR A 123 3.70 -14.63 -17.81
C TYR A 123 3.21 -15.91 -17.13
N GLY A 124 1.99 -15.95 -16.64
CA GLY A 124 1.41 -17.15 -16.00
C GLY A 124 2.00 -17.49 -14.63
N VAL A 125 2.70 -16.53 -13.99
CA VAL A 125 3.27 -16.73 -12.65
C VAL A 125 2.17 -16.54 -11.58
N GLU A 126 2.05 -17.51 -10.68
CA GLU A 126 1.16 -17.38 -9.52
C GLU A 126 1.71 -16.34 -8.53
N THR A 127 0.89 -15.33 -8.21
CA THR A 127 1.26 -14.24 -7.31
C THR A 127 0.86 -14.55 -5.87
N ASP A 128 1.44 -15.61 -5.33
CA ASP A 128 1.21 -16.16 -3.99
C ASP A 128 2.25 -15.68 -2.94
N LEU A 129 2.31 -16.35 -1.79
CA LEU A 129 3.29 -16.05 -0.75
C LEU A 129 4.73 -16.34 -1.20
N ALA A 130 4.95 -17.39 -2.02
CA ALA A 130 6.27 -17.72 -2.55
C ALA A 130 6.76 -16.63 -3.51
N PHE A 131 5.89 -16.12 -4.39
CA PHE A 131 6.17 -14.97 -5.24
C PHE A 131 6.56 -13.72 -4.43
N ALA A 132 5.78 -13.39 -3.40
CA ALA A 132 6.07 -12.24 -2.54
C ALA A 132 7.42 -12.40 -1.79
N ALA A 133 7.77 -13.63 -1.42
CA ALA A 133 9.00 -13.93 -0.69
C ALA A 133 10.23 -14.08 -1.60
N ALA A 134 10.09 -14.32 -2.89
CA ALA A 134 11.18 -14.66 -3.80
C ALA A 134 12.35 -13.66 -3.75
N GLY A 135 12.05 -12.36 -3.77
CA GLY A 135 13.06 -11.30 -3.65
C GLY A 135 13.83 -11.29 -2.33
N MET A 136 13.21 -11.79 -1.25
CA MET A 136 13.88 -11.92 0.07
C MET A 136 14.92 -13.05 0.06
N HIS A 137 14.80 -14.02 -0.86
CA HIS A 137 15.69 -15.18 -1.00
C HIS A 137 16.67 -15.05 -2.17
N ALA A 138 16.57 -13.98 -2.97
CA ALA A 138 17.39 -13.73 -4.15
C ALA A 138 18.67 -12.91 -3.82
N GLY A 139 19.58 -13.47 -3.02
CA GLY A 139 20.89 -12.89 -2.72
C GLY A 139 20.82 -11.49 -2.10
N TYR A 140 21.43 -10.49 -2.73
CA TYR A 140 21.44 -9.10 -2.24
C TYR A 140 20.10 -8.36 -2.38
N TRP A 141 19.16 -8.90 -3.16
CA TRP A 141 17.84 -8.29 -3.35
C TRP A 141 17.02 -8.18 -2.07
N LYS A 142 17.32 -9.00 -1.06
CA LYS A 142 16.73 -8.84 0.29
C LYS A 142 16.93 -7.46 0.88
N LEU A 143 18.03 -6.76 0.54
CA LEU A 143 18.32 -5.39 1.00
C LEU A 143 17.34 -4.35 0.42
N PHE A 144 16.74 -4.67 -0.72
CA PHE A 144 15.65 -3.89 -1.31
C PHE A 144 14.29 -4.33 -0.79
N PHE A 145 13.99 -5.64 -0.82
CA PHE A 145 12.64 -6.14 -0.53
C PHE A 145 12.26 -6.03 0.95
N ALA A 146 13.20 -6.19 1.89
CA ALA A 146 12.91 -6.04 3.31
C ALA A 146 12.42 -4.62 3.66
N PRO A 147 13.14 -3.53 3.33
CA PRO A 147 12.62 -2.18 3.55
C PRO A 147 11.41 -1.87 2.66
N TYR A 148 11.34 -2.39 1.44
CA TYR A 148 10.21 -2.17 0.53
C TYR A 148 8.89 -2.62 1.14
N TYR A 149 8.79 -3.84 1.67
CA TYR A 149 7.59 -4.34 2.32
C TYR A 149 7.38 -3.76 3.71
N GLY A 150 8.43 -3.70 4.52
CA GLY A 150 8.33 -3.19 5.89
C GLY A 150 7.88 -1.74 5.94
N LEU A 151 8.46 -0.89 5.10
CA LEU A 151 8.07 0.52 5.02
C LEU A 151 6.66 0.71 4.43
N ALA A 152 6.19 -0.19 3.56
CA ALA A 152 4.82 -0.09 3.02
C ALA A 152 3.76 -0.24 4.12
N ILE A 153 3.92 -1.23 4.99
CA ILE A 153 3.01 -1.48 6.11
C ILE A 153 3.09 -0.34 7.13
N LEU A 154 4.30 0.09 7.47
CA LEU A 154 4.52 1.22 8.39
C LEU A 154 3.96 2.53 7.80
N ALA A 155 4.20 2.81 6.52
CA ALA A 155 3.69 4.00 5.84
C ALA A 155 2.16 4.00 5.76
N PHE A 156 1.52 2.84 5.54
CA PHE A 156 0.07 2.72 5.59
C PHE A 156 -0.46 3.09 6.97
N GLY A 157 0.10 2.53 8.03
CA GLY A 157 -0.28 2.85 9.40
C GLY A 157 -0.08 4.33 9.73
N LEU A 158 1.08 4.91 9.40
CA LEU A 158 1.37 6.32 9.59
C LEU A 158 0.39 7.22 8.81
N HIS A 159 0.11 6.89 7.55
CA HIS A 159 -0.79 7.67 6.71
C HIS A 159 -2.21 7.73 7.25
N VAL A 160 -2.73 6.60 7.70
CA VAL A 160 -4.08 6.47 8.26
C VAL A 160 -4.16 7.06 9.68
N SER A 161 -3.10 6.92 10.48
CA SER A 161 -3.08 7.40 11.88
C SER A 161 -3.20 8.92 12.01
N VAL A 162 -2.62 9.70 11.08
CA VAL A 162 -2.60 11.18 11.16
C VAL A 162 -4.00 11.81 11.19
N PRO A 163 -4.95 11.48 10.30
CA PRO A 163 -6.30 12.03 10.39
C PRO A 163 -7.07 11.54 11.63
N ILE A 164 -6.85 10.29 12.06
CA ILE A 164 -7.49 9.69 13.25
C ILE A 164 -6.98 10.36 14.52
N GLY A 165 -5.69 10.65 14.59
CA GLY A 165 -5.04 11.24 15.76
C GLY A 165 -5.54 12.62 16.15
N ARG A 166 -6.26 13.32 15.26
CA ARG A 166 -6.90 14.60 15.55
C ARG A 166 -8.04 14.49 16.56
N HIS A 167 -8.74 13.36 16.58
CA HIS A 167 -9.90 13.11 17.44
C HIS A 167 -9.63 11.96 18.42
N HIS A 168 -8.79 11.01 18.06
CA HIS A 168 -8.52 9.79 18.83
C HIS A 168 -7.00 9.50 18.92
N PRO A 169 -6.24 10.23 19.76
CA PRO A 169 -4.79 10.13 19.82
C PRO A 169 -4.29 8.75 20.29
N THR A 170 -5.04 8.09 21.16
CA THR A 170 -4.71 6.74 21.65
C THR A 170 -4.85 5.70 20.52
N ILE A 171 -5.94 5.77 19.75
CA ILE A 171 -6.16 4.88 18.59
C ILE A 171 -5.08 5.11 17.53
N SER A 172 -4.73 6.37 17.27
CA SER A 172 -3.64 6.72 16.34
C SER A 172 -2.32 6.09 16.75
N ARG A 173 -1.93 6.18 18.02
CA ARG A 173 -0.72 5.53 18.55
C ARG A 173 -0.78 4.01 18.43
N LEU A 174 -1.91 3.40 18.74
CA LEU A 174 -2.11 1.96 18.59
C LEU A 174 -1.93 1.52 17.14
N ILE A 175 -2.49 2.24 16.17
CA ILE A 175 -2.32 1.96 14.74
C ILE A 175 -0.84 1.99 14.36
N VAL A 176 -0.08 3.00 14.79
CA VAL A 176 1.34 3.11 14.47
C VAL A 176 2.14 1.94 15.04
N TRP A 177 1.96 1.62 16.32
CA TRP A 177 2.67 0.52 16.96
C TRP A 177 2.32 -0.85 16.39
N THR A 178 1.02 -1.08 16.12
CA THR A 178 0.56 -2.33 15.47
C THR A 178 1.14 -2.46 14.07
N SER A 179 1.15 -1.37 13.29
CA SER A 179 1.74 -1.39 11.95
C SER A 179 3.26 -1.62 11.99
N ALA A 180 3.96 -1.05 12.96
CA ALA A 180 5.40 -1.28 13.12
C ALA A 180 5.69 -2.75 13.50
N ALA A 181 4.97 -3.31 14.46
CA ALA A 181 5.10 -4.71 14.84
C ALA A 181 4.78 -5.65 13.67
N LEU A 182 3.69 -5.38 12.94
CA LEU A 182 3.28 -6.16 11.78
C LEU A 182 4.28 -6.05 10.62
N ALA A 183 4.87 -4.88 10.39
CA ALA A 183 5.93 -4.69 9.40
C ALA A 183 7.11 -5.62 9.66
N VAL A 184 7.60 -5.67 10.91
CA VAL A 184 8.69 -6.56 11.31
C VAL A 184 8.27 -8.02 11.16
N ALA A 185 7.09 -8.39 11.64
CA ALA A 185 6.59 -9.77 11.59
C ALA A 185 6.43 -10.27 10.15
N LEU A 186 5.84 -9.46 9.24
CA LEU A 186 5.67 -9.87 7.85
C LEU A 186 7.00 -9.92 7.08
N VAL A 187 7.95 -9.03 7.36
CA VAL A 187 9.30 -9.16 6.79
C VAL A 187 9.98 -10.45 7.27
N ALA A 188 9.85 -10.81 8.55
CA ALA A 188 10.38 -12.05 9.10
C ALA A 188 9.67 -13.29 8.51
N LEU A 189 8.36 -13.23 8.25
CA LEU A 189 7.63 -14.28 7.53
C LEU A 189 8.19 -14.46 6.11
N LEU A 190 8.28 -13.38 5.31
CA LEU A 190 8.78 -13.44 3.94
C LEU A 190 10.25 -13.84 3.86
N ALA A 191 11.03 -13.58 4.89
CA ALA A 191 12.40 -14.08 5.01
C ALA A 191 12.49 -15.56 5.42
N GLY A 192 11.36 -16.23 5.67
CA GLY A 192 11.33 -17.64 6.11
C GLY A 192 11.81 -17.88 7.55
N ILE A 193 11.90 -16.81 8.37
CA ILE A 193 12.38 -16.88 9.74
C ILE A 193 11.33 -17.48 10.68
N ILE A 194 10.06 -17.13 10.46
CA ILE A 194 8.95 -17.58 11.33
C ILE A 194 8.40 -18.91 10.82
N THR A 195 8.19 -19.02 9.53
CA THR A 195 7.63 -20.21 8.88
C THR A 195 8.50 -20.53 7.66
N PRO A 196 9.03 -21.75 7.54
CA PRO A 196 9.78 -22.14 6.34
C PRO A 196 8.93 -21.99 5.09
N LEU A 197 9.52 -21.41 4.03
CA LEU A 197 8.84 -21.19 2.76
C LEU A 197 9.49 -22.04 1.67
N ALA A 198 8.67 -22.80 0.94
CA ALA A 198 9.09 -23.48 -0.27
C ALA A 198 8.95 -22.49 -1.44
N ILE A 199 10.07 -22.04 -1.98
CA ILE A 199 10.14 -21.10 -3.11
C ILE A 199 10.77 -21.82 -4.29
N ALA A 200 10.06 -21.83 -5.41
CA ALA A 200 10.54 -22.44 -6.64
C ALA A 200 11.83 -21.75 -7.11
N PRO A 201 12.88 -22.49 -7.49
CA PRO A 201 14.16 -21.92 -7.94
C PRO A 201 14.01 -20.90 -9.06
N GLU A 202 13.05 -21.08 -9.95
CA GLU A 202 12.76 -20.21 -11.10
C GLU A 202 12.39 -18.78 -10.64
N LEU A 203 11.63 -18.66 -9.53
CA LEU A 203 11.26 -17.37 -8.95
C LEU A 203 12.49 -16.62 -8.40
N ILE A 204 13.45 -17.35 -7.84
CA ILE A 204 14.69 -16.76 -7.32
C ILE A 204 15.63 -16.38 -8.48
N GLN A 205 15.71 -17.22 -9.54
CA GLN A 205 16.57 -17.00 -10.70
C GLN A 205 16.08 -15.87 -11.60
N ALA A 206 14.80 -15.46 -11.49
CA ALA A 206 14.27 -14.30 -12.20
C ALA A 206 14.96 -12.97 -11.78
N PHE A 207 15.64 -12.95 -10.63
CA PHE A 207 16.36 -11.75 -10.17
C PHE A 207 17.79 -11.75 -10.75
N PRO A 208 18.24 -10.62 -11.33
CA PRO A 208 19.63 -10.47 -11.79
C PRO A 208 20.63 -10.71 -10.64
N ARG A 209 21.75 -11.39 -10.99
CA ARG A 209 22.87 -11.62 -10.06
C ARG A 209 23.77 -10.42 -9.99
#